data_30bfa2c37802d2719075d264d96dad5f
#
_entry.id   30bfa2c37802d2719075d264d96dad5f
#
_cell.length_a   1.000
_cell.length_b   1.000
_cell.length_c   1.000
_cell.angle_alpha   90.00
_cell.angle_beta   90.00
_cell.angle_gamma   90.00
#
_symmetry.space_group_name_H-M   'P 1'
#
loop_
_entity.id
_entity.type
_entity.pdbx_description
1 polymer ?
#
loop_
_entity_poly.entity_id
_entity_poly.type
_entity_poly.pdbx_seq_one_letter_code
_entity_poly.pdbx_strand_id
1 'polypeptide(L)'
;MKQFTATANDEGVRLSRFVQSVTRDLPTSLLYKSFRNKRIKVNGKKGVPEDRLKAGDLIELYINDEFFPPEGTKPAPKAPKKQPSQPKVTVIYEDENIAVLYKPTHLLCHSDRTGDANLVDAFTQYLAQKGEYDPHGENRFKPGICNRLDRGTEGLVIAAKSY
;
A
#
# COMPACT_ATOMS: atom_id res chain seq x y z
N MET A 1 11.86 5.90 -20.27
CA MET A 1 10.41 5.60 -20.43
C MET A 1 10.13 4.25 -19.78
N LYS A 2 9.16 4.18 -18.86
CA LYS A 2 8.72 2.94 -18.23
C LYS A 2 7.27 2.68 -18.56
N GLN A 3 6.93 1.42 -18.79
CA GLN A 3 5.56 0.96 -19.03
C GLN A 3 5.13 0.02 -17.93
N PHE A 4 3.87 0.14 -17.52
CA PHE A 4 3.24 -0.69 -16.50
C PHE A 4 1.87 -1.13 -17.01
N THR A 5 1.48 -2.35 -16.69
CA THR A 5 0.13 -2.83 -16.95
C THR A 5 -0.62 -2.89 -15.62
N ALA A 6 -1.78 -2.25 -15.57
CA ALA A 6 -2.64 -2.31 -14.39
C ALA A 6 -3.16 -3.75 -14.18
N THR A 7 -3.04 -4.24 -12.98
CA THR A 7 -3.56 -5.56 -12.58
C THR A 7 -4.98 -5.43 -12.02
N ALA A 8 -5.64 -6.54 -11.73
CA ALA A 8 -6.94 -6.54 -11.06
C ALA A 8 -6.89 -5.81 -9.70
N ASN A 9 -5.72 -5.81 -9.03
CA ASN A 9 -5.51 -5.09 -7.76
C ASN A 9 -5.38 -3.57 -7.93
N ASP A 10 -5.18 -3.09 -9.15
CA ASP A 10 -5.08 -1.66 -9.46
C ASP A 10 -6.41 -1.08 -9.95
N GLU A 11 -7.43 -1.91 -10.10
CA GLU A 11 -8.75 -1.48 -10.57
C GLU A 11 -9.38 -0.48 -9.58
N GLY A 12 -9.87 0.65 -10.12
CA GLY A 12 -10.45 1.73 -9.33
C GLY A 12 -9.43 2.66 -8.66
N VAL A 13 -8.13 2.35 -8.70
CA VAL A 13 -7.08 3.22 -8.15
C VAL A 13 -6.92 4.47 -9.02
N ARG A 14 -6.77 5.63 -8.39
CA ARG A 14 -6.48 6.88 -9.12
C ARG A 14 -5.10 6.83 -9.76
N LEU A 15 -5.00 7.28 -11.00
CA LEU A 15 -3.75 7.29 -11.76
C LEU A 15 -2.62 8.03 -11.02
N SER A 16 -2.92 9.14 -10.34
CA SER A 16 -1.93 9.86 -9.54
C SER A 16 -1.34 9.00 -8.43
N ARG A 17 -2.17 8.23 -7.74
CA ARG A 17 -1.75 7.34 -6.67
C ARG A 17 -0.95 6.14 -7.21
N PHE A 18 -1.37 5.62 -8.35
CA PHE A 18 -0.64 4.56 -9.05
C PHE A 18 0.77 5.02 -9.42
N VAL A 19 0.92 6.21 -10.02
CA VAL A 19 2.23 6.74 -10.40
C VAL A 19 3.12 6.92 -9.17
N GLN A 20 2.58 7.44 -8.06
CA GLN A 20 3.33 7.56 -6.80
C GLN A 20 3.79 6.21 -6.24
N SER A 21 3.01 5.14 -6.42
CA SER A 21 3.39 3.81 -5.93
C SER A 21 4.50 3.14 -6.73
N VAL A 22 4.61 3.44 -8.03
CA VAL A 22 5.65 2.88 -8.91
C VAL A 22 6.91 3.76 -8.99
N THR A 23 6.84 4.99 -8.45
CA THR A 23 7.98 5.90 -8.40
C THR A 23 8.48 6.04 -6.96
N ARG A 24 9.78 6.29 -6.82
CA ARG A 24 10.43 6.52 -5.53
C ARG A 24 10.76 8.01 -5.41
N ASP A 25 10.40 8.60 -4.27
CA ASP A 25 10.76 9.98 -3.91
C ASP A 25 10.36 11.04 -4.96
N LEU A 26 9.33 10.76 -5.80
CA LEU A 26 8.82 11.71 -6.78
C LEU A 26 8.07 12.84 -6.07
N PRO A 27 8.56 14.10 -6.12
CA PRO A 27 7.86 15.22 -5.50
C PRO A 27 6.47 15.43 -6.13
N THR A 28 5.47 15.73 -5.30
CA THR A 28 4.08 15.95 -5.74
C THR A 28 3.99 17.04 -6.82
N SER A 29 4.80 18.11 -6.69
CA SER A 29 4.87 19.18 -7.69
C SER A 29 5.33 18.68 -9.06
N LEU A 30 6.31 17.79 -9.09
CA LEU A 30 6.82 17.19 -10.32
C LEU A 30 5.84 16.18 -10.92
N LEU A 31 5.13 15.44 -10.07
CA LEU A 31 4.05 14.54 -10.49
C LEU A 31 2.98 15.31 -11.27
N TYR A 32 2.42 16.39 -10.69
CA TYR A 32 1.39 17.18 -11.37
C TYR A 32 1.91 17.93 -12.60
N LYS A 33 3.17 18.37 -12.58
CA LYS A 33 3.84 18.92 -13.77
C LYS A 33 3.95 17.89 -14.89
N SER A 34 4.20 16.62 -14.55
CA SER A 34 4.28 15.51 -15.52
C SER A 34 2.92 15.22 -16.16
N PHE A 35 1.82 15.29 -15.41
CA PHE A 35 0.47 15.20 -15.95
C PHE A 35 0.16 16.37 -16.92
N ARG A 36 0.48 17.60 -16.51
CA ARG A 36 0.26 18.79 -17.32
C ARG A 36 1.05 18.72 -18.65
N ASN A 37 2.26 18.25 -18.60
CA ASN A 37 3.17 18.14 -19.75
C ASN A 37 2.96 16.86 -20.59
N LYS A 38 1.86 16.13 -20.40
CA LYS A 38 1.51 14.91 -21.14
C LYS A 38 2.55 13.79 -21.04
N ARG A 39 3.36 13.78 -19.96
CA ARG A 39 4.39 12.76 -19.71
C ARG A 39 3.83 11.49 -19.09
N ILE A 40 2.55 11.44 -18.79
CA ILE A 40 1.82 10.29 -18.26
C ILE A 40 0.67 9.99 -19.19
N LYS A 41 0.65 8.77 -19.74
CA LYS A 41 -0.37 8.31 -20.68
C LYS A 41 -0.99 7.02 -20.17
N VAL A 42 -2.26 6.81 -20.51
CA VAL A 42 -2.99 5.55 -20.32
C VAL A 42 -3.54 5.12 -21.67
N ASN A 43 -3.20 3.93 -22.12
CA ASN A 43 -3.59 3.39 -23.42
C ASN A 43 -3.27 4.37 -24.59
N GLY A 44 -2.09 5.02 -24.52
CA GLY A 44 -1.63 6.00 -25.51
C GLY A 44 -2.29 7.39 -25.42
N LYS A 45 -3.29 7.59 -24.56
CA LYS A 45 -3.99 8.87 -24.35
C LYS A 45 -3.40 9.60 -23.14
N LYS A 46 -3.52 10.94 -23.11
CA LYS A 46 -3.10 11.74 -21.96
C LYS A 46 -3.87 11.30 -20.71
N GLY A 47 -3.15 10.89 -19.67
CA GLY A 47 -3.74 10.59 -18.36
C GLY A 47 -4.08 11.86 -17.57
N VAL A 48 -5.11 11.78 -16.76
CA VAL A 48 -5.52 12.79 -15.78
C VAL A 48 -5.29 12.24 -14.37
N PRO A 49 -4.87 13.07 -13.40
CA PRO A 49 -4.57 12.58 -12.03
C PRO A 49 -5.70 11.80 -11.36
N GLU A 50 -6.95 12.17 -11.67
CA GLU A 50 -8.18 11.60 -11.11
C GLU A 50 -8.67 10.36 -11.85
N ASP A 51 -8.11 10.03 -13.03
CA ASP A 51 -8.51 8.86 -13.82
C ASP A 51 -8.39 7.60 -12.95
N ARG A 52 -9.43 6.78 -13.00
CA ARG A 52 -9.44 5.48 -12.34
C ARG A 52 -8.99 4.41 -13.31
N LEU A 53 -7.99 3.66 -12.92
CA LEU A 53 -7.45 2.56 -13.72
C LEU A 53 -8.43 1.39 -13.77
N LYS A 54 -8.38 0.67 -14.90
CA LYS A 54 -9.05 -0.62 -15.09
C LYS A 54 -7.98 -1.70 -15.22
N ALA A 55 -8.33 -2.91 -14.84
CA ALA A 55 -7.45 -4.05 -15.08
C ALA A 55 -7.13 -4.17 -16.58
N GLY A 56 -5.82 -4.28 -16.90
CA GLY A 56 -5.33 -4.33 -18.28
C GLY A 56 -4.95 -2.97 -18.89
N ASP A 57 -5.19 -1.85 -18.21
CA ASP A 57 -4.74 -0.55 -18.73
C ASP A 57 -3.21 -0.49 -18.84
N LEU A 58 -2.72 0.00 -19.98
CA LEU A 58 -1.30 0.24 -20.20
C LEU A 58 -0.95 1.68 -19.79
N ILE A 59 -0.11 1.82 -18.78
CA ILE A 59 0.35 3.10 -18.26
C ILE A 59 1.78 3.36 -18.75
N GLU A 60 1.99 4.46 -19.46
CA GLU A 60 3.28 4.89 -19.96
C GLU A 60 3.76 6.12 -19.20
N LEU A 61 4.94 6.03 -18.58
CA LEU A 61 5.54 7.09 -17.78
C LEU A 61 6.81 7.60 -18.45
N TYR A 62 6.77 8.84 -18.94
CA TYR A 62 7.89 9.58 -19.51
C TYR A 62 8.55 10.47 -18.45
N ILE A 63 8.93 9.84 -17.31
CA ILE A 63 9.57 10.47 -16.16
C ILE A 63 11.02 10.01 -16.13
N ASN A 64 11.93 10.78 -15.52
CA ASN A 64 13.35 10.44 -15.42
C ASN A 64 13.52 9.12 -14.66
N ASP A 65 14.48 8.32 -15.10
CA ASP A 65 14.73 6.98 -14.58
C ASP A 65 15.20 6.98 -13.11
N GLU A 66 15.72 8.10 -12.62
CA GLU A 66 16.11 8.31 -11.21
C GLU A 66 14.96 8.12 -10.20
N PHE A 67 13.72 8.35 -10.65
CA PHE A 67 12.52 8.17 -9.83
C PHE A 67 11.96 6.74 -9.87
N PHE A 68 12.57 5.85 -10.62
CA PHE A 68 12.18 4.44 -10.63
C PHE A 68 13.20 3.61 -9.85
N PRO A 69 12.75 2.61 -9.09
CA PRO A 69 13.68 1.65 -8.51
C PRO A 69 14.50 1.00 -9.64
N PRO A 70 15.81 0.79 -9.45
CA PRO A 70 16.66 0.15 -10.45
C PRO A 70 16.10 -1.24 -10.81
N GLU A 71 16.14 -1.58 -12.11
CA GLU A 71 15.65 -2.87 -12.61
C GLU A 71 16.39 -4.01 -11.92
N GLY A 72 15.65 -4.95 -11.36
CA GLY A 72 16.20 -6.10 -10.62
C GLY A 72 16.30 -5.90 -9.11
N THR A 73 16.15 -4.71 -8.59
CA THR A 73 15.87 -4.53 -7.17
C THR A 73 14.36 -4.53 -6.97
N LYS A 74 13.78 -5.70 -6.70
CA LYS A 74 12.61 -5.74 -5.79
C LYS A 74 12.96 -4.77 -4.66
N PRO A 75 12.07 -3.88 -4.20
CA PRO A 75 12.40 -2.98 -3.11
C PRO A 75 13.05 -3.83 -2.04
N ALA A 76 14.35 -3.61 -1.83
CA ALA A 76 15.05 -4.35 -0.79
C ALA A 76 14.22 -4.14 0.46
N PRO A 77 13.80 -5.19 1.14
CA PRO A 77 13.17 -5.02 2.42
C PRO A 77 14.14 -4.11 3.17
N LYS A 78 13.68 -2.94 3.60
CA LYS A 78 14.45 -2.16 4.58
C LYS A 78 14.88 -3.18 5.59
N ALA A 79 16.21 -3.39 5.72
CA ALA A 79 16.78 -4.46 6.53
C ALA A 79 15.93 -4.61 7.78
N PRO A 80 15.50 -5.81 8.15
CA PRO A 80 14.57 -5.96 9.25
C PRO A 80 15.24 -5.29 10.45
N LYS A 81 14.82 -4.07 10.77
CA LYS A 81 14.96 -3.60 12.13
C LYS A 81 14.34 -4.76 12.89
N LYS A 82 15.10 -5.42 13.78
CA LYS A 82 14.59 -6.48 14.65
C LYS A 82 13.22 -6.03 15.10
N GLN A 83 12.18 -6.46 14.38
CA GLN A 83 10.83 -6.13 14.75
C GLN A 83 10.62 -6.84 16.07
N PRO A 84 10.27 -6.13 17.14
CA PRO A 84 9.80 -6.81 18.32
C PRO A 84 8.75 -7.81 17.84
N SER A 85 8.77 -9.02 18.37
CA SER A 85 7.82 -10.06 18.00
C SER A 85 6.41 -9.44 18.06
N GLN A 86 5.77 -9.28 16.90
CA GLN A 86 4.45 -8.67 16.86
C GLN A 86 3.48 -9.53 17.68
N PRO A 87 2.63 -8.92 18.47
CA PRO A 87 1.65 -9.65 19.27
C PRO A 87 0.73 -10.44 18.34
N LYS A 88 0.29 -11.60 18.79
CA LYS A 88 -0.67 -12.41 18.06
C LYS A 88 -1.98 -11.62 17.93
N VAL A 89 -2.46 -11.46 16.70
CA VAL A 89 -3.74 -10.80 16.44
C VAL A 89 -4.89 -11.68 16.90
N THR A 90 -5.85 -11.10 17.63
CA THR A 90 -7.12 -11.75 17.96
C THR A 90 -8.18 -11.30 16.98
N VAL A 91 -8.62 -12.21 16.11
CA VAL A 91 -9.66 -11.97 15.10
C VAL A 91 -11.00 -12.40 15.69
N ILE A 92 -11.96 -11.46 15.74
CA ILE A 92 -13.31 -11.70 16.24
C ILE A 92 -14.25 -12.11 15.09
N TYR A 93 -14.08 -11.48 13.93
CA TYR A 93 -14.81 -11.76 12.70
C TYR A 93 -13.89 -11.55 11.50
N GLU A 94 -14.09 -12.31 10.45
CA GLU A 94 -13.32 -12.18 9.22
C GLU A 94 -14.14 -12.68 8.03
N ASP A 95 -14.09 -11.93 6.93
CA ASP A 95 -14.58 -12.34 5.61
C ASP A 95 -13.54 -12.05 4.51
N GLU A 96 -13.96 -12.04 3.26
CA GLU A 96 -13.06 -11.80 2.12
C GLU A 96 -12.53 -10.36 2.07
N ASN A 97 -13.27 -9.39 2.62
CA ASN A 97 -13.01 -7.96 2.45
C ASN A 97 -12.56 -7.28 3.74
N ILE A 98 -13.07 -7.72 4.88
CA ILE A 98 -12.81 -7.10 6.18
C ILE A 98 -12.45 -8.14 7.25
N ALA A 99 -11.81 -7.65 8.30
CA ALA A 99 -11.64 -8.37 9.55
C ALA A 99 -11.98 -7.44 10.73
N VAL A 100 -12.56 -7.98 11.79
CA VAL A 100 -12.76 -7.28 13.06
C VAL A 100 -11.76 -7.84 14.06
N LEU A 101 -10.89 -6.97 14.55
CA LEU A 101 -9.78 -7.32 15.42
C LEU A 101 -10.05 -6.82 16.84
N TYR A 102 -9.70 -7.60 17.84
CA TYR A 102 -9.63 -7.11 19.21
C TYR A 102 -8.26 -6.49 19.48
N LYS A 103 -8.25 -5.25 19.91
CA LYS A 103 -7.06 -4.53 20.33
C LYS A 103 -7.00 -4.50 21.87
N PRO A 104 -5.98 -5.10 22.50
CA PRO A 104 -5.77 -4.96 23.93
C PRO A 104 -5.23 -3.56 24.30
N THR A 105 -5.25 -3.22 25.59
CA THR A 105 -4.56 -2.05 26.12
C THR A 105 -3.06 -2.12 25.85
N HIS A 106 -2.41 -0.97 25.82
CA HIS A 106 -0.97 -0.79 25.58
C HIS A 106 -0.45 -1.17 24.19
N LEU A 107 -1.30 -1.68 23.27
CA LEU A 107 -0.96 -1.89 21.88
C LEU A 107 -1.27 -0.65 21.04
N LEU A 108 -0.31 -0.23 20.22
CA LEU A 108 -0.53 0.84 19.24
C LEU A 108 -1.38 0.34 18.07
N CYS A 109 -2.20 1.21 17.50
CA CYS A 109 -2.91 0.92 16.26
C CYS A 109 -1.96 0.95 15.05
N HIS A 110 -1.14 1.99 14.96
CA HIS A 110 -0.14 2.19 13.89
C HIS A 110 1.26 2.31 14.50
N SER A 111 2.28 2.03 13.67
CA SER A 111 3.66 2.30 14.04
C SER A 111 3.86 3.79 14.31
N ASP A 112 4.59 4.07 15.37
CA ASP A 112 5.09 5.40 15.71
C ASP A 112 6.62 5.47 15.56
N ARG A 113 7.22 6.56 16.07
CA ARG A 113 8.67 6.75 16.02
C ARG A 113 9.43 5.83 16.98
N THR A 114 8.77 5.23 17.96
CA THR A 114 9.39 4.35 18.95
C THR A 114 9.73 2.98 18.36
N GLY A 115 9.01 2.57 17.30
CA GLY A 115 9.16 1.24 16.70
C GLY A 115 8.50 0.14 17.52
N ASP A 116 7.60 0.50 18.44
CA ASP A 116 6.84 -0.44 19.24
C ASP A 116 5.92 -1.32 18.37
N ALA A 117 5.55 -2.46 18.90
CA ALA A 117 4.57 -3.36 18.28
C ALA A 117 3.24 -2.65 18.05
N ASN A 118 2.61 -2.89 16.90
CA ASN A 118 1.34 -2.25 16.53
C ASN A 118 0.40 -3.22 15.83
N LEU A 119 -0.90 -2.89 15.87
CA LEU A 119 -1.96 -3.75 15.35
C LEU A 119 -1.89 -3.94 13.84
N VAL A 120 -1.54 -2.90 13.07
CA VAL A 120 -1.47 -2.96 11.61
C VAL A 120 -0.38 -3.93 11.15
N ASP A 121 0.82 -3.85 11.73
CA ASP A 121 1.90 -4.76 11.36
C ASP A 121 1.59 -6.19 11.79
N ALA A 122 0.99 -6.38 12.98
CA ALA A 122 0.54 -7.69 13.44
C ALA A 122 -0.53 -8.29 12.50
N PHE A 123 -1.50 -7.50 12.05
CA PHE A 123 -2.53 -7.92 11.11
C PHE A 123 -1.97 -8.26 9.73
N THR A 124 -1.07 -7.42 9.21
CA THR A 124 -0.38 -7.67 7.93
C THR A 124 0.41 -8.98 7.98
N GLN A 125 1.11 -9.24 9.07
CA GLN A 125 1.83 -10.49 9.27
C GLN A 125 0.89 -11.70 9.37
N TYR A 126 -0.25 -11.55 10.04
CA TYR A 126 -1.29 -12.59 10.12
C TYR A 126 -1.81 -12.98 8.72
N LEU A 127 -2.15 -11.99 7.88
CA LEU A 127 -2.60 -12.24 6.51
C LEU A 127 -1.50 -12.87 5.63
N ALA A 128 -0.24 -12.47 5.83
CA ALA A 128 0.89 -13.06 5.13
C ALA A 128 1.08 -14.54 5.49
N GLN A 129 0.93 -14.91 6.76
CA GLN A 129 0.98 -16.30 7.22
C GLN A 129 -0.16 -17.15 6.67
N LYS A 130 -1.35 -16.55 6.47
CA LYS A 130 -2.49 -17.22 5.81
C LYS A 130 -2.33 -17.35 4.30
N GLY A 131 -1.35 -16.66 3.70
CA GLY A 131 -1.17 -16.61 2.24
C GLY A 131 -2.16 -15.67 1.53
N GLU A 132 -2.90 -14.85 2.26
CA GLU A 132 -3.88 -13.89 1.71
C GLU A 132 -3.23 -12.54 1.35
N TYR A 133 -2.02 -12.29 1.79
CA TYR A 133 -1.25 -11.10 1.49
C TYR A 133 0.23 -11.43 1.32
N ASP A 134 0.83 -10.98 0.23
CA ASP A 134 2.28 -11.08 0.02
C ASP A 134 2.92 -9.70 0.20
N PRO A 135 3.68 -9.48 1.30
CA PRO A 135 4.37 -8.21 1.54
C PRO A 135 5.43 -7.87 0.48
N HIS A 136 5.89 -8.86 -0.27
CA HIS A 136 6.91 -8.74 -1.31
C HIS A 136 6.33 -8.85 -2.73
N GLY A 137 5.02 -9.12 -2.84
CA GLY A 137 4.32 -9.25 -4.10
C GLY A 137 4.06 -7.91 -4.79
N GLU A 138 3.51 -7.99 -6.00
CA GLU A 138 3.08 -6.82 -6.77
C GLU A 138 1.77 -6.20 -6.24
N ASN A 139 1.23 -6.75 -5.14
CA ASN A 139 0.01 -6.26 -4.52
C ASN A 139 0.19 -4.83 -4.02
N ARG A 140 -0.52 -3.90 -4.64
CA ARG A 140 -0.48 -2.48 -4.28
C ARG A 140 -1.50 -2.11 -3.20
N PHE A 141 -2.44 -3.00 -2.92
CA PHE A 141 -3.26 -2.90 -1.74
C PHE A 141 -2.44 -3.34 -0.53
N LYS A 142 -2.33 -2.46 0.45
CA LYS A 142 -1.74 -2.79 1.74
C LYS A 142 -2.87 -2.90 2.76
N PRO A 143 -3.06 -4.06 3.40
CA PRO A 143 -4.03 -4.21 4.46
C PRO A 143 -3.84 -3.16 5.56
N GLY A 144 -4.92 -2.65 6.10
CA GLY A 144 -4.88 -1.59 7.09
C GLY A 144 -6.13 -1.57 7.95
N ILE A 145 -6.15 -0.67 8.94
CA ILE A 145 -7.30 -0.49 9.83
C ILE A 145 -8.12 0.72 9.41
N CYS A 146 -9.44 0.62 9.59
CA CYS A 146 -10.41 1.64 9.19
C CYS A 146 -10.71 2.63 10.32
N ASN A 147 -10.51 2.24 11.57
CA ASN A 147 -10.68 3.08 12.75
C ASN A 147 -9.48 2.91 13.69
N ARG A 148 -9.32 3.83 14.63
CA ARG A 148 -8.23 3.81 15.62
C ARG A 148 -8.79 3.89 17.02
N LEU A 149 -8.12 3.23 17.94
CA LEU A 149 -8.29 3.37 19.38
C LEU A 149 -6.96 3.85 19.97
N ASP A 150 -7.05 4.62 21.02
CA ASP A 150 -5.86 5.09 21.73
C ASP A 150 -5.06 3.93 22.34
N ARG A 151 -3.78 4.16 22.63
CA ARG A 151 -2.89 3.12 23.19
C ARG A 151 -3.46 2.49 24.47
N GLY A 152 -4.02 3.29 25.34
CA GLY A 152 -4.61 2.84 26.62
C GLY A 152 -6.02 2.25 26.51
N THR A 153 -6.66 2.32 25.34
CA THR A 153 -8.03 1.86 25.11
C THR A 153 -8.02 0.47 24.50
N GLU A 154 -8.81 -0.42 25.05
CA GLU A 154 -9.11 -1.72 24.43
C GLU A 154 -10.43 -1.67 23.68
N GLY A 155 -10.60 -2.56 22.69
CA GLY A 155 -11.85 -2.67 21.94
C GLY A 155 -11.68 -3.24 20.55
N LEU A 156 -12.72 -3.08 19.74
CA LEU A 156 -12.77 -3.62 18.39
C LEU A 156 -12.29 -2.62 17.36
N VAL A 157 -11.49 -3.12 16.43
CA VAL A 157 -10.94 -2.35 15.30
C VAL A 157 -11.30 -3.08 14.02
N ILE A 158 -11.89 -2.35 13.07
CA ILE A 158 -12.19 -2.86 11.73
C ILE A 158 -10.94 -2.71 10.87
N ALA A 159 -10.56 -3.78 10.20
CA ALA A 159 -9.45 -3.83 9.27
C ALA A 159 -9.91 -4.21 7.87
N ALA A 160 -9.34 -3.57 6.84
CA ALA A 160 -9.62 -3.86 5.44
C ALA A 160 -8.60 -4.87 4.90
N LYS A 161 -9.10 -5.86 4.15
CA LYS A 161 -8.32 -6.89 3.44
C LYS A 161 -8.27 -6.63 1.94
N SER A 162 -9.23 -5.86 1.41
CA SER A 162 -9.35 -5.47 0.00
C SER A 162 -9.76 -3.99 -0.13
N TYR A 163 -9.83 -3.49 -1.37
CA TYR A 163 -10.36 -2.14 -1.66
C TYR A 163 -11.88 -2.09 -1.52
#